data_8ad9b904337b22b66f1f497a9c8b59d4
#
_entry.id   8ad9b904337b22b66f1f497a9c8b59d4
#
_cell.length_a   1.000
_cell.length_b   1.000
_cell.length_c   1.000
_cell.angle_alpha   90.00
_cell.angle_beta   90.00
_cell.angle_gamma   90.00
#
_symmetry.space_group_name_H-M   'P 1'
#
loop_
_entity.id
_entity.type
_entity.pdbx_description
1 polymer ?
#
loop_
_entity_poly.entity_id
_entity_poly.type
_entity_poly.pdbx_seq_one_letter_code
_entity_poly.pdbx_strand_id
1 'polypeptide(L)'
;MNWYKKAQVEDQEDYSLYPEKEYARSIGLDPDSLMYLGKGDNGEAFDAGNGRVIKVTSSSNEIEIAKKLLGKSGAHAMIYDIQQVGSSFVIYQEMLQMDSSIEYNYYQLQDLLGQQGLPMQYLGHLDEDELSPEDKLIYNGLSDFITGIENINREYRYLGIEASDIQPDNIGYDAQGNLKAFDMDDKGGMWQ
;
A
#
# COMPACT_ATOMS: atom_id res chain seq x y z
N MET A 1 44.69 21.95 34.39
CA MET A 1 43.27 22.29 34.17
C MET A 1 42.93 21.93 32.72
N ASN A 2 42.23 20.83 32.51
CA ASN A 2 42.13 20.17 31.20
C ASN A 2 40.83 20.61 30.49
N TRP A 3 40.93 21.52 29.53
CA TRP A 3 39.81 22.14 28.81
C TRP A 3 39.28 21.32 27.60
N TYR A 4 39.70 20.05 27.45
CA TYR A 4 39.37 19.20 26.32
C TYR A 4 38.35 18.10 26.57
N LYS A 5 37.45 18.25 27.57
CA LYS A 5 36.35 17.33 27.81
C LYS A 5 34.98 18.03 27.86
N LYS A 6 34.73 18.94 26.94
CA LYS A 6 33.41 19.57 26.80
C LYS A 6 33.07 19.81 25.37
N ALA A 7 33.07 18.79 24.56
CA ALA A 7 32.47 18.79 23.24
C ALA A 7 32.30 17.33 22.82
N GLN A 8 31.15 16.79 23.07
CA GLN A 8 30.42 15.71 22.39
C GLN A 8 29.32 15.21 23.33
N VAL A 9 28.48 16.12 23.78
CA VAL A 9 27.07 15.80 23.90
C VAL A 9 26.55 16.17 22.52
N GLU A 10 26.65 15.27 21.54
CA GLU A 10 25.75 15.31 20.43
C GLU A 10 24.37 15.41 21.07
N ASP A 11 23.63 16.47 20.75
CA ASP A 11 22.21 16.55 21.01
C ASP A 11 21.61 15.31 20.34
N GLN A 12 21.46 14.23 21.09
CA GLN A 12 20.62 13.13 20.69
C GLN A 12 19.22 13.71 20.69
N GLU A 13 18.79 14.18 19.52
CA GLU A 13 17.40 14.51 19.32
C GLU A 13 16.58 13.31 19.84
N ASP A 14 15.63 13.60 20.70
CA ASP A 14 14.73 12.58 21.24
C ASP A 14 13.75 12.16 20.14
N TYR A 15 14.17 11.16 19.36
CA TYR A 15 13.36 10.60 18.27
C TYR A 15 12.18 9.75 18.77
N SER A 16 11.97 9.61 20.08
CA SER A 16 10.83 8.88 20.64
C SER A 16 9.47 9.48 20.19
N LEU A 17 9.48 10.74 19.76
CA LEU A 17 8.33 11.45 19.19
C LEU A 17 8.14 11.21 17.66
N TYR A 18 9.10 10.54 16.99
CA TYR A 18 9.16 10.34 15.56
C TYR A 18 9.41 8.85 15.24
N PRO A 19 8.39 8.01 15.29
CA PRO A 19 8.53 6.56 15.12
C PRO A 19 9.26 6.15 13.85
N GLU A 20 9.04 6.88 12.75
CA GLU A 20 9.72 6.66 11.47
C GLU A 20 11.22 6.87 11.55
N LYS A 21 11.66 7.90 12.28
CA LYS A 21 13.07 8.23 12.44
C LYS A 21 13.77 7.24 13.37
N GLU A 22 13.10 6.85 14.46
CA GLU A 22 13.63 5.82 15.39
C GLU A 22 13.80 4.50 14.67
N TYR A 23 12.80 4.08 13.90
CA TYR A 23 12.86 2.87 13.09
C TYR A 23 13.98 2.95 12.05
N ALA A 24 14.05 4.03 11.25
CA ALA A 24 15.09 4.22 10.23
C ALA A 24 16.49 4.04 10.81
N ARG A 25 16.76 4.65 11.97
CA ARG A 25 18.04 4.51 12.68
C ARG A 25 18.29 3.05 13.08
N SER A 26 17.27 2.34 13.57
CA SER A 26 17.42 0.95 14.02
C SER A 26 17.84 -0.01 12.91
N ILE A 27 17.48 0.30 11.66
CA ILE A 27 17.84 -0.47 10.47
C ILE A 27 19.04 0.10 9.70
N GLY A 28 19.71 1.12 10.26
CA GLY A 28 20.93 1.72 9.68
C GLY A 28 20.69 2.73 8.57
N LEU A 29 19.47 3.26 8.44
CA LEU A 29 19.18 4.38 7.55
C LEU A 29 19.43 5.71 8.26
N ASP A 30 19.75 6.74 7.49
CA ASP A 30 19.82 8.11 7.97
C ASP A 30 18.40 8.63 8.20
N PRO A 31 18.00 8.94 9.45
CA PRO A 31 16.65 9.43 9.76
C PRO A 31 16.28 10.74 9.05
N ASP A 32 17.29 11.57 8.73
CA ASP A 32 17.09 12.86 8.08
C ASP A 32 17.00 12.76 6.55
N SER A 33 17.28 11.57 5.99
CA SER A 33 17.08 11.28 4.57
C SER A 33 15.65 10.92 4.22
N LEU A 34 14.78 10.66 5.20
CA LEU A 34 13.39 10.32 4.96
C LEU A 34 12.63 11.49 4.32
N MET A 35 11.95 11.22 3.21
CA MET A 35 11.09 12.20 2.56
C MET A 35 9.62 11.89 2.85
N TYR A 36 8.90 12.87 3.40
CA TYR A 36 7.47 12.73 3.65
C TYR A 36 6.69 12.56 2.34
N LEU A 37 5.91 11.49 2.23
CA LEU A 37 5.08 11.19 1.06
C LEU A 37 3.63 11.66 1.25
N GLY A 38 3.09 11.52 2.44
CA GLY A 38 1.72 11.92 2.72
C GLY A 38 1.16 11.33 4.00
N LYS A 39 -0.09 11.75 4.29
CA LYS A 39 -0.88 11.29 5.42
C LYS A 39 -2.22 10.77 4.93
N GLY A 40 -2.55 9.54 5.31
CA GLY A 40 -3.87 8.95 5.18
C GLY A 40 -4.65 8.99 6.49
N ASP A 41 -5.84 8.38 6.49
CA ASP A 41 -6.70 8.30 7.67
C ASP A 41 -6.05 7.56 8.84
N ASN A 42 -5.22 6.58 8.55
CA ASN A 42 -4.65 5.64 9.51
C ASN A 42 -3.18 5.90 9.85
N GLY A 43 -2.49 6.78 9.12
CA GLY A 43 -1.06 6.98 9.36
C GLY A 43 -0.37 7.89 8.36
N GLU A 44 0.95 7.90 8.43
CA GLU A 44 1.84 8.71 7.61
C GLU A 44 2.85 7.82 6.89
N ALA A 45 3.24 8.22 5.68
CA ALA A 45 4.19 7.47 4.84
C ALA A 45 5.41 8.33 4.49
N PHE A 46 6.58 7.68 4.44
CA PHE A 46 7.87 8.30 4.18
C PHE A 46 8.66 7.46 3.18
N ASP A 47 9.22 8.10 2.15
CA ASP A 47 10.20 7.47 1.27
C ASP A 47 11.49 7.22 2.04
N ALA A 48 11.88 5.96 2.14
CA ALA A 48 13.11 5.51 2.80
C ALA A 48 14.26 5.30 1.82
N GLY A 49 14.06 5.66 0.55
CA GLY A 49 15.01 5.42 -0.54
C GLY A 49 15.00 3.98 -1.05
N ASN A 50 15.68 3.77 -2.17
CA ASN A 50 15.86 2.43 -2.78
C ASN A 50 14.56 1.66 -3.04
N GLY A 51 13.47 2.37 -3.37
CA GLY A 51 12.17 1.75 -3.62
C GLY A 51 11.51 1.18 -2.36
N ARG A 52 11.66 1.85 -1.22
CA ARG A 52 11.12 1.46 0.08
C ARG A 52 10.34 2.59 0.72
N VAL A 53 9.30 2.21 1.46
CA VAL A 53 8.46 3.11 2.25
C VAL A 53 8.48 2.68 3.71
N ILE A 54 8.59 3.65 4.59
CA ILE A 54 8.27 3.52 6.00
C ILE A 54 6.89 4.11 6.21
N LYS A 55 5.92 3.30 6.63
CA LYS A 55 4.57 3.72 7.00
C LYS A 55 4.41 3.64 8.50
N VAL A 56 3.98 4.72 9.13
CA VAL A 56 3.64 4.78 10.56
C VAL A 56 2.14 4.71 10.69
N THR A 57 1.62 3.76 11.45
CA THR A 57 0.18 3.56 11.63
C THR A 57 -0.18 3.24 13.07
N SER A 58 -1.42 3.56 13.44
CA SER A 58 -2.06 3.10 14.68
C SER A 58 -3.25 2.18 14.42
N SER A 59 -3.56 1.88 13.17
CA SER A 59 -4.67 0.97 12.80
C SER A 59 -4.32 -0.47 13.15
N SER A 60 -5.06 -1.05 14.10
CA SER A 60 -4.90 -2.46 14.47
C SER A 60 -5.20 -3.40 13.30
N ASN A 61 -6.14 -3.01 12.46
CA ASN A 61 -6.57 -3.80 11.31
C ASN A 61 -5.48 -3.84 10.24
N GLU A 62 -4.93 -2.69 9.87
CA GLU A 62 -3.81 -2.60 8.95
C GLU A 62 -2.60 -3.43 9.43
N ILE A 63 -2.32 -3.39 10.74
CA ILE A 63 -1.23 -4.17 11.34
C ILE A 63 -1.49 -5.68 11.22
N GLU A 64 -2.72 -6.13 11.43
CA GLU A 64 -3.09 -7.55 11.28
C GLU A 64 -2.95 -8.02 9.84
N ILE A 65 -3.36 -7.20 8.88
CA ILE A 65 -3.18 -7.47 7.45
C ILE A 65 -1.68 -7.51 7.11
N ALA A 66 -0.92 -6.50 7.53
CA ALA A 66 0.51 -6.45 7.31
C ALA A 66 1.24 -7.69 7.86
N LYS A 67 0.85 -8.18 9.05
CA LYS A 67 1.41 -9.41 9.64
C LYS A 67 1.09 -10.65 8.79
N LYS A 68 -0.10 -10.73 8.19
CA LYS A 68 -0.45 -11.83 7.30
C LYS A 68 0.40 -11.83 6.02
N LEU A 69 0.81 -10.63 5.55
CA LEU A 69 1.57 -10.43 4.32
C LEU A 69 3.09 -10.40 4.51
N LEU A 70 3.58 -10.30 5.75
CA LEU A 70 5.01 -10.17 6.06
C LEU A 70 5.84 -11.26 5.39
N GLY A 71 6.82 -10.84 4.58
CA GLY A 71 7.74 -11.72 3.86
C GLY A 71 7.11 -12.52 2.72
N LYS A 72 5.84 -12.30 2.39
CA LYS A 72 5.18 -12.96 1.26
C LYS A 72 5.32 -12.09 0.01
N SER A 73 5.47 -12.76 -1.13
CA SER A 73 5.36 -12.15 -2.45
C SER A 73 3.99 -12.41 -3.04
N GLY A 74 3.43 -11.45 -3.77
CA GLY A 74 2.12 -11.59 -4.39
C GLY A 74 1.62 -10.31 -5.03
N ALA A 75 0.32 -10.18 -5.16
CA ALA A 75 -0.33 -8.99 -5.71
C ALA A 75 -0.50 -7.86 -4.66
N HIS A 76 0.43 -7.78 -3.71
CA HIS A 76 0.54 -6.73 -2.71
C HIS A 76 1.96 -6.20 -2.63
N ALA A 77 2.14 -4.98 -2.14
CA ALA A 77 3.47 -4.45 -1.82
C ALA A 77 4.17 -5.39 -0.84
N MET A 78 5.41 -5.76 -1.15
CA MET A 78 6.20 -6.62 -0.27
C MET A 78 6.41 -5.93 1.07
N ILE A 79 6.03 -6.58 2.16
CA ILE A 79 6.29 -6.12 3.53
C ILE A 79 7.56 -6.80 4.04
N TYR A 80 8.55 -5.99 4.37
CA TYR A 80 9.87 -6.46 4.79
C TYR A 80 9.99 -6.58 6.29
N ASP A 81 9.35 -5.67 7.03
CA ASP A 81 9.40 -5.64 8.49
C ASP A 81 8.18 -4.92 9.08
N ILE A 82 7.85 -5.26 10.32
CA ILE A 82 6.82 -4.60 11.11
C ILE A 82 7.35 -4.49 12.54
N GLN A 83 7.46 -3.28 13.04
CA GLN A 83 7.97 -3.03 14.39
C GLN A 83 7.03 -2.09 15.16
N GLN A 84 6.86 -2.36 16.45
CA GLN A 84 6.23 -1.42 17.36
C GLN A 84 7.28 -0.42 17.87
N VAL A 85 6.99 0.87 17.70
CA VAL A 85 7.84 1.97 18.15
C VAL A 85 6.98 2.89 19.01
N GLY A 86 7.21 2.88 20.33
CA GLY A 86 6.34 3.58 21.26
C GLY A 86 4.90 3.06 21.24
N SER A 87 3.94 3.94 20.97
CA SER A 87 2.52 3.61 20.82
C SER A 87 2.10 3.33 19.37
N SER A 88 2.98 3.55 18.41
CA SER A 88 2.72 3.38 16.98
C SER A 88 3.34 2.07 16.46
N PHE A 89 2.91 1.67 15.28
CA PHE A 89 3.56 0.62 14.50
C PHE A 89 4.17 1.22 13.25
N VAL A 90 5.32 0.67 12.88
CA VAL A 90 6.03 0.99 11.65
C VAL A 90 6.00 -0.23 10.75
N ILE A 91 5.54 -0.03 9.52
CA ILE A 91 5.54 -1.04 8.45
C ILE A 91 6.60 -0.60 7.43
N TYR A 92 7.59 -1.46 7.18
CA TYR A 92 8.61 -1.25 6.16
C TYR A 92 8.27 -2.09 4.94
N GLN A 93 7.97 -1.42 3.83
CA GLN A 93 7.41 -2.08 2.66
C GLN A 93 7.99 -1.58 1.34
N GLU A 94 7.69 -2.29 0.26
CA GLU A 94 7.96 -1.90 -1.11
C GLU A 94 7.24 -0.59 -1.46
N MET A 95 7.95 0.31 -2.17
CA MET A 95 7.35 1.49 -2.78
C MET A 95 6.76 1.09 -4.13
N LEU A 96 5.49 1.35 -4.31
CA LEU A 96 4.83 1.20 -5.61
C LEU A 96 4.77 2.56 -6.33
N GLN A 97 4.82 2.51 -7.65
CA GLN A 97 4.70 3.70 -8.49
C GLN A 97 3.23 4.00 -8.76
N MET A 98 2.81 5.19 -8.39
CA MET A 98 1.50 5.72 -8.72
C MET A 98 1.58 6.33 -10.13
N ASP A 99 0.80 5.80 -11.05
CA ASP A 99 0.73 6.27 -12.44
C ASP A 99 -0.67 6.81 -12.72
N SER A 100 -0.77 7.92 -13.45
CA SER A 100 -2.07 8.53 -13.82
C SER A 100 -2.95 7.60 -14.66
N SER A 101 -2.36 6.61 -15.33
CA SER A 101 -3.11 5.58 -16.06
C SER A 101 -3.93 4.68 -15.13
N ILE A 102 -3.53 4.52 -13.86
CA ILE A 102 -4.25 3.70 -12.88
C ILE A 102 -5.65 4.26 -12.66
N GLU A 103 -5.74 5.55 -12.37
CA GLU A 103 -7.03 6.22 -12.14
C GLU A 103 -7.92 6.13 -13.38
N TYR A 104 -7.37 6.42 -14.56
CA TYR A 104 -8.08 6.30 -15.81
C TYR A 104 -8.61 4.88 -16.08
N ASN A 105 -7.73 3.88 -15.96
CA ASN A 105 -8.08 2.47 -16.19
C ASN A 105 -9.11 1.97 -15.17
N TYR A 106 -8.97 2.40 -13.92
CA TYR A 106 -9.90 2.05 -12.85
C TYR A 106 -11.31 2.52 -13.15
N TYR A 107 -11.48 3.81 -13.52
CA TYR A 107 -12.81 4.34 -13.82
C TYR A 107 -13.40 3.75 -15.11
N GLN A 108 -12.59 3.50 -16.13
CA GLN A 108 -13.07 2.79 -17.32
C GLN A 108 -13.59 1.38 -16.97
N LEU A 109 -12.88 0.65 -16.14
CA LEU A 109 -13.30 -0.67 -15.68
C LEU A 109 -14.54 -0.58 -14.78
N GLN A 110 -14.61 0.42 -13.90
CA GLN A 110 -15.77 0.65 -13.05
C GLN A 110 -17.04 0.94 -13.85
N ASP A 111 -16.93 1.72 -14.93
CA ASP A 111 -18.05 2.00 -15.83
C ASP A 111 -18.56 0.73 -16.53
N LEU A 112 -17.65 -0.14 -17.00
CA LEU A 112 -18.02 -1.42 -17.60
C LEU A 112 -18.74 -2.34 -16.60
N LEU A 113 -18.21 -2.45 -15.38
CA LEU A 113 -18.84 -3.23 -14.31
C LEU A 113 -20.19 -2.66 -13.90
N GLY A 114 -20.29 -1.33 -13.84
CA GLY A 114 -21.51 -0.60 -13.47
C GLY A 114 -22.69 -0.88 -14.42
N GLN A 115 -22.43 -1.13 -15.70
CA GLN A 115 -23.46 -1.52 -16.67
C GLN A 115 -24.13 -2.85 -16.31
N GLN A 116 -23.41 -3.75 -15.66
CA GLN A 116 -23.92 -5.05 -15.18
C GLN A 116 -24.23 -5.06 -13.68
N GLY A 117 -24.14 -3.90 -13.01
CA GLY A 117 -24.39 -3.78 -11.55
C GLY A 117 -23.35 -4.47 -10.68
N LEU A 118 -22.13 -4.67 -11.18
CA LEU A 118 -21.06 -5.37 -10.49
C LEU A 118 -20.09 -4.39 -9.82
N PRO A 119 -19.77 -4.54 -8.52
CA PRO A 119 -18.65 -3.85 -7.90
C PRO A 119 -17.31 -4.50 -8.26
N MET A 120 -16.21 -3.77 -8.09
CA MET A 120 -14.86 -4.16 -8.52
C MET A 120 -14.39 -5.53 -8.00
N GLN A 121 -14.78 -5.90 -6.78
CA GLN A 121 -14.45 -7.22 -6.21
C GLN A 121 -15.09 -8.41 -6.93
N TYR A 122 -16.11 -8.15 -7.77
CA TYR A 122 -16.79 -9.17 -8.57
C TYR A 122 -16.41 -9.11 -10.05
N LEU A 123 -15.28 -8.52 -10.40
CA LEU A 123 -14.77 -8.40 -11.76
C LEU A 123 -14.83 -9.75 -12.53
N GLY A 124 -14.44 -10.85 -11.90
CA GLY A 124 -14.51 -12.18 -12.53
C GLY A 124 -15.92 -12.69 -12.85
N HIS A 125 -16.97 -11.92 -12.54
CA HIS A 125 -18.36 -12.22 -12.91
C HIS A 125 -18.86 -11.37 -14.08
N LEU A 126 -18.01 -10.46 -14.61
CA LEU A 126 -18.37 -9.66 -15.77
C LEU A 126 -18.60 -10.59 -16.97
N ASP A 127 -19.78 -10.48 -17.58
CA ASP A 127 -20.13 -11.22 -18.81
C ASP A 127 -19.70 -10.43 -20.03
N GLU A 128 -18.61 -10.85 -20.64
CA GLU A 128 -18.08 -10.22 -21.85
C GLU A 128 -19.04 -10.30 -23.05
N ASP A 129 -19.92 -11.33 -23.08
CA ASP A 129 -20.88 -11.50 -24.18
C ASP A 129 -21.99 -10.44 -24.13
N GLU A 130 -22.28 -9.91 -22.95
CA GLU A 130 -23.24 -8.82 -22.77
C GLU A 130 -22.68 -7.42 -23.10
N LEU A 131 -21.35 -7.29 -23.26
CA LEU A 131 -20.73 -6.02 -23.64
C LEU A 131 -21.03 -5.64 -25.08
N SER A 132 -21.27 -4.35 -25.32
CA SER A 132 -21.36 -3.81 -26.68
C SER A 132 -20.02 -3.98 -27.44
N PRO A 133 -20.01 -3.91 -28.78
CA PRO A 133 -18.74 -3.96 -29.53
C PRO A 133 -17.74 -2.88 -29.14
N GLU A 134 -18.23 -1.70 -28.74
CA GLU A 134 -17.40 -0.57 -28.27
C GLU A 134 -16.81 -0.87 -26.89
N ASP A 135 -17.62 -1.37 -25.95
CA ASP A 135 -17.18 -1.75 -24.62
C ASP A 135 -16.19 -2.92 -24.64
N LYS A 136 -16.35 -3.87 -25.57
CA LYS A 136 -15.37 -4.94 -25.79
C LYS A 136 -14.00 -4.41 -26.22
N LEU A 137 -13.95 -3.32 -26.98
CA LEU A 137 -12.67 -2.69 -27.33
C LEU A 137 -12.02 -2.05 -26.12
N ILE A 138 -12.79 -1.39 -25.24
CA ILE A 138 -12.30 -0.83 -23.99
C ILE A 138 -11.79 -1.96 -23.08
N TYR A 139 -12.59 -2.99 -22.86
CA TYR A 139 -12.25 -4.14 -22.04
C TYR A 139 -10.93 -4.80 -22.49
N ASN A 140 -10.79 -5.05 -23.79
CA ASN A 140 -9.57 -5.62 -24.37
C ASN A 140 -8.35 -4.69 -24.17
N GLY A 141 -8.56 -3.37 -24.22
CA GLY A 141 -7.51 -2.38 -23.96
C GLY A 141 -7.04 -2.36 -22.50
N LEU A 142 -7.86 -2.86 -21.58
CA LEU A 142 -7.58 -2.91 -20.13
C LEU A 142 -7.05 -4.28 -19.67
N SER A 143 -6.75 -5.23 -20.53
CA SER A 143 -6.48 -6.63 -20.21
C SER A 143 -5.43 -6.82 -19.10
N ASP A 144 -4.32 -6.08 -19.17
CA ASP A 144 -3.24 -6.18 -18.18
C ASP A 144 -3.68 -5.60 -16.82
N PHE A 145 -4.41 -4.49 -16.84
CA PHE A 145 -4.97 -3.88 -15.65
C PHE A 145 -6.01 -4.78 -14.99
N ILE A 146 -6.92 -5.35 -15.77
CA ILE A 146 -7.93 -6.34 -15.34
C ILE A 146 -7.24 -7.54 -14.69
N THR A 147 -6.23 -8.10 -15.34
CA THR A 147 -5.44 -9.21 -14.78
C THR A 147 -4.81 -8.85 -13.43
N GLY A 148 -4.30 -7.63 -13.30
CA GLY A 148 -3.75 -7.12 -12.06
C GLY A 148 -4.80 -7.05 -10.94
N ILE A 149 -5.96 -6.47 -11.21
CA ILE A 149 -7.09 -6.38 -10.26
C ILE A 149 -7.58 -7.78 -9.86
N GLU A 150 -7.70 -8.72 -10.80
CA GLU A 150 -8.08 -10.10 -10.50
C GLU A 150 -7.07 -10.82 -9.61
N ASN A 151 -5.77 -10.58 -9.82
CA ASN A 151 -4.72 -11.14 -8.99
C ASN A 151 -4.82 -10.61 -7.55
N ILE A 152 -5.03 -9.31 -7.38
CA ILE A 152 -5.27 -8.67 -6.08
C ILE A 152 -6.51 -9.30 -5.42
N ASN A 153 -7.64 -9.33 -6.10
CA ASN A 153 -8.90 -9.92 -5.60
C ASN A 153 -8.74 -11.38 -5.18
N ARG A 154 -8.00 -12.18 -5.96
CA ARG A 154 -7.79 -13.61 -5.68
C ARG A 154 -6.93 -13.81 -4.45
N GLU A 155 -5.84 -13.05 -4.33
CA GLU A 155 -4.93 -13.15 -3.21
C GLU A 155 -5.60 -12.72 -1.90
N TYR A 156 -6.31 -11.60 -1.90
CA TYR A 156 -7.00 -11.13 -0.71
C TYR A 156 -8.07 -12.11 -0.23
N ARG A 157 -8.84 -12.68 -1.15
CA ARG A 157 -9.79 -13.77 -0.80
C ARG A 157 -9.08 -14.98 -0.19
N TYR A 158 -7.95 -15.38 -0.76
CA TYR A 158 -7.16 -16.48 -0.22
C TYR A 158 -6.63 -16.20 1.19
N LEU A 159 -6.26 -14.96 1.49
CA LEU A 159 -5.78 -14.54 2.79
C LEU A 159 -6.90 -14.25 3.80
N GLY A 160 -8.16 -14.32 3.38
CA GLY A 160 -9.31 -13.95 4.20
C GLY A 160 -9.34 -12.45 4.52
N ILE A 161 -8.85 -11.62 3.58
CA ILE A 161 -8.89 -10.17 3.63
C ILE A 161 -10.01 -9.74 2.69
N GLU A 162 -10.87 -8.83 3.12
CA GLU A 162 -11.88 -8.27 2.23
C GLU A 162 -11.23 -7.29 1.24
N ALA A 163 -11.45 -7.54 -0.06
CA ALA A 163 -10.95 -6.70 -1.14
C ALA A 163 -11.93 -5.53 -1.45
N SER A 164 -12.62 -5.02 -0.42
CA SER A 164 -13.64 -3.98 -0.60
C SER A 164 -13.06 -2.60 -0.90
N ASP A 165 -11.75 -2.43 -0.70
CA ASP A 165 -11.07 -1.12 -0.78
C ASP A 165 -10.03 -1.06 -1.92
N ILE A 166 -10.26 -1.80 -3.01
CA ILE A 166 -9.45 -1.62 -4.21
C ILE A 166 -9.87 -0.31 -4.86
N GLN A 167 -9.06 0.74 -4.64
CA GLN A 167 -9.24 2.09 -5.18
C GLN A 167 -7.94 2.56 -5.82
N PRO A 168 -7.98 3.56 -6.72
CA PRO A 168 -6.79 4.03 -7.43
C PRO A 168 -5.64 4.48 -6.52
N ASP A 169 -5.95 5.02 -5.36
CA ASP A 169 -5.01 5.51 -4.36
C ASP A 169 -4.43 4.41 -3.45
N ASN A 170 -4.94 3.17 -3.57
CA ASN A 170 -4.49 2.00 -2.80
C ASN A 170 -3.75 0.97 -3.65
N ILE A 171 -3.54 1.24 -4.94
CA ILE A 171 -2.85 0.35 -5.88
C ILE A 171 -1.75 1.09 -6.63
N GLY A 172 -0.73 0.36 -7.08
CA GLY A 172 0.39 0.92 -7.82
C GLY A 172 1.17 -0.17 -8.55
N TYR A 173 2.11 0.22 -9.39
CA TYR A 173 2.96 -0.71 -10.11
C TYR A 173 4.28 -0.94 -9.37
N ASP A 174 4.71 -2.20 -9.29
CA ASP A 174 6.06 -2.53 -8.86
C ASP A 174 7.10 -2.19 -9.95
N ALA A 175 8.39 -2.37 -9.66
CA ALA A 175 9.48 -2.10 -10.60
C ALA A 175 9.45 -2.99 -11.85
N GLN A 176 8.68 -4.08 -11.85
CA GLN A 176 8.48 -4.99 -12.97
C GLN A 176 7.20 -4.66 -13.78
N GLY A 177 6.44 -3.67 -13.37
CA GLY A 177 5.18 -3.28 -14.00
C GLY A 177 3.97 -4.11 -13.57
N ASN A 178 4.08 -4.91 -12.50
CA ASN A 178 2.93 -5.64 -11.98
C ASN A 178 2.07 -4.73 -11.09
N LEU A 179 0.77 -4.75 -11.29
CA LEU A 179 -0.17 -4.02 -10.44
C LEU A 179 -0.29 -4.74 -9.09
N LYS A 180 -0.15 -3.97 -8.01
CA LYS A 180 -0.20 -4.44 -6.62
C LYS A 180 -1.01 -3.50 -5.74
N ALA A 181 -1.55 -4.02 -4.65
CA ALA A 181 -2.16 -3.21 -3.60
C ALA A 181 -1.16 -2.89 -2.48
N PHE A 182 -1.28 -1.74 -1.82
CA PHE A 182 -0.38 -1.34 -0.73
C PHE A 182 -1.08 -0.79 0.52
N ASP A 183 -2.27 -0.24 0.40
CA ASP A 183 -3.05 0.27 1.52
C ASP A 183 -4.43 -0.40 1.52
N MET A 184 -4.57 -1.46 2.31
CA MET A 184 -5.80 -2.22 2.40
C MET A 184 -6.29 -2.15 3.83
N ASP A 185 -7.20 -1.25 4.08
CA ASP A 185 -7.93 -1.21 5.33
C ASP A 185 -9.19 -2.04 5.18
N ASP A 186 -9.29 -3.11 5.94
CA ASP A 186 -10.55 -3.82 6.11
C ASP A 186 -11.48 -2.89 6.93
N LYS A 187 -12.17 -2.00 6.25
CA LYS A 187 -13.29 -1.28 6.86
C LYS A 187 -14.35 -2.31 7.18
N GLY A 188 -14.06 -3.09 8.25
CA GLY A 188 -14.88 -4.17 8.73
C GLY A 188 -16.34 -3.79 8.61
N GLY A 189 -16.99 -4.35 7.60
CA GLY A 189 -18.39 -4.10 7.35
C GLY A 189 -19.16 -4.43 8.62
N MET A 190 -19.66 -3.42 9.28
CA MET A 190 -20.75 -3.59 10.26
C MET A 190 -21.97 -4.11 9.49
N TRP A 191 -21.96 -5.42 9.22
CA TRP A 191 -23.18 -6.16 8.94
C TRP A 191 -23.55 -6.87 10.24
N GLN A 192 -24.28 -6.18 11.08
CA GLN A 192 -25.13 -6.77 12.12
C GLN A 192 -26.52 -7.00 11.55
#